data_8e084832da7247d09393c4f959d33170
#
_entry.id   8e084832da7247d09393c4f959d33170
#
_cell.length_a   1.000
_cell.length_b   1.000
_cell.length_c   1.000
_cell.angle_alpha   90.00
_cell.angle_beta   90.00
_cell.angle_gamma   90.00
#
_symmetry.space_group_name_H-M   'P 1'
#
loop_
_entity.id
_entity.type
_entity.pdbx_description
1 polymer ?
#
loop_
_entity_poly.entity_id
_entity_poly.type
_entity_poly.pdbx_seq_one_letter_code
_entity_poly.pdbx_strand_id
1 'polypeptide(L)'
;MSYKVTRKNEAYRYEAKGHFDCETTRLHDPQDVNDGTIVNGITHFLPGGGSDVAPANFEMIYFVMTGEMTVTLVDDAGKEEKVCMKAGDSVHFGKGTKRGLLNTGCVTSEMMTIMVKPQA
;
A
#
# COMPACT_ATOMS: atom_id res chain seq x y z
N MET A 1 -10.86 -2.94 -22.95
CA MET A 1 -11.78 -2.14 -22.10
C MET A 1 -11.19 -0.77 -21.88
N SER A 2 -11.99 0.27 -21.99
CA SER A 2 -11.49 1.63 -21.76
C SER A 2 -11.58 2.05 -20.29
N TYR A 3 -12.47 1.44 -19.51
CA TYR A 3 -12.56 1.76 -18.07
C TYR A 3 -13.24 0.63 -17.30
N LYS A 4 -13.06 0.65 -15.98
CA LYS A 4 -13.76 -0.23 -15.06
C LYS A 4 -14.08 0.51 -13.77
N VAL A 5 -15.32 0.43 -13.30
CA VAL A 5 -15.73 0.95 -11.99
C VAL A 5 -15.77 -0.23 -11.03
N THR A 6 -15.08 -0.12 -9.91
CA THR A 6 -15.12 -1.14 -8.85
C THR A 6 -15.70 -0.50 -7.59
N ARG A 7 -16.82 -1.03 -7.13
CA ARG A 7 -17.42 -0.61 -5.87
C ARG A 7 -16.64 -1.20 -4.71
N LYS A 8 -16.71 -0.57 -3.55
CA LYS A 8 -16.00 -1.02 -2.35
C LYS A 8 -16.29 -2.49 -2.03
N ASN A 9 -17.55 -2.91 -2.16
CA ASN A 9 -17.96 -4.28 -1.87
C ASN A 9 -17.60 -5.29 -2.95
N GLU A 10 -17.06 -4.84 -4.07
CA GLU A 10 -16.59 -5.69 -5.16
C GLU A 10 -15.07 -5.92 -5.10
N ALA A 11 -14.36 -5.22 -4.22
CA ALA A 11 -12.95 -5.43 -4.02
C ALA A 11 -12.69 -6.85 -3.52
N TYR A 12 -11.67 -7.52 -4.05
CA TYR A 12 -11.37 -8.87 -3.60
C TYR A 12 -10.24 -8.86 -2.57
N ARG A 13 -10.28 -9.84 -1.67
CA ARG A 13 -9.26 -10.05 -0.66
C ARG A 13 -8.13 -10.90 -1.23
N TYR A 14 -6.94 -10.62 -0.78
CA TYR A 14 -5.77 -11.45 -1.09
C TYR A 14 -4.83 -11.43 0.11
N GLU A 15 -3.90 -12.38 0.15
CA GLU A 15 -2.87 -12.39 1.18
C GLU A 15 -1.60 -11.80 0.63
N ALA A 16 -1.03 -10.82 1.36
CA ALA A 16 0.23 -10.19 1.01
C ALA A 16 1.34 -10.75 1.90
N LYS A 17 2.41 -11.20 1.27
CA LYS A 17 3.56 -11.75 1.99
C LYS A 17 4.15 -10.71 2.94
N GLY A 18 4.48 -11.13 4.17
CA GLY A 18 5.09 -10.25 5.16
C GLY A 18 4.13 -9.28 5.83
N HIS A 19 2.84 -9.35 5.52
CA HIS A 19 1.82 -8.53 6.18
C HIS A 19 1.24 -9.31 7.35
N PHE A 20 0.81 -8.58 8.39
CA PHE A 20 0.24 -9.17 9.60
C PHE A 20 -0.83 -8.25 10.19
N ASP A 21 -1.82 -8.86 10.85
CA ASP A 21 -2.94 -8.19 11.52
C ASP A 21 -3.61 -7.14 10.64
N CYS A 22 -3.90 -7.55 9.40
CA CYS A 22 -4.51 -6.66 8.43
C CYS A 22 -5.38 -7.44 7.46
N GLU A 23 -6.20 -6.70 6.72
CA GLU A 23 -6.97 -7.21 5.59
C GLU A 23 -6.57 -6.45 4.34
N THR A 24 -6.05 -7.16 3.34
CA THR A 24 -5.64 -6.57 2.07
C THR A 24 -6.73 -6.80 1.03
N THR A 25 -7.17 -5.72 0.38
CA THR A 25 -8.16 -5.78 -0.69
C THR A 25 -7.64 -5.10 -1.94
N ARG A 26 -8.10 -5.59 -3.10
CA ARG A 26 -7.69 -5.08 -4.41
C ARG A 26 -8.90 -4.52 -5.14
N LEU A 27 -8.79 -3.29 -5.62
CA LEU A 27 -9.83 -2.62 -6.40
C LEU A 27 -9.57 -2.77 -7.90
N HIS A 28 -8.35 -2.52 -8.34
CA HIS A 28 -8.01 -2.53 -9.76
C HIS A 28 -6.70 -3.24 -10.04
N ASP A 29 -6.66 -3.87 -11.21
CA ASP A 29 -5.49 -4.52 -11.77
C ASP A 29 -5.18 -3.96 -13.17
N PRO A 30 -3.97 -4.16 -13.69
CA PRO A 30 -3.62 -3.63 -15.01
C PRO A 30 -4.52 -4.11 -16.13
N GLN A 31 -5.06 -5.33 -16.00
CA GLN A 31 -5.91 -5.92 -17.02
C GLN A 31 -7.28 -5.27 -17.15
N ASP A 32 -7.67 -4.41 -16.20
CA ASP A 32 -8.98 -3.78 -16.20
C ASP A 32 -9.18 -2.85 -17.39
N VAL A 33 -8.09 -2.29 -17.91
CA VAL A 33 -8.11 -1.34 -19.02
C VAL A 33 -7.03 -1.67 -20.04
N ASN A 34 -7.18 -1.17 -21.27
CA ASN A 34 -6.18 -1.36 -22.30
C ASN A 34 -4.89 -0.63 -21.93
N ASP A 35 -3.75 -1.30 -22.08
CA ASP A 35 -2.43 -0.78 -21.73
C ASP A 35 -2.31 -0.34 -20.26
N GLY A 36 -3.13 -0.91 -19.39
CA GLY A 36 -3.14 -0.57 -17.97
C GLY A 36 -1.86 -0.99 -17.27
N THR A 37 -1.44 -0.18 -16.30
CA THR A 37 -0.25 -0.43 -15.49
C THR A 37 -0.52 -0.24 -14.00
N ILE A 38 -1.71 0.18 -13.63
CA ILE A 38 -2.02 0.54 -12.25
C ILE A 38 -2.63 -0.63 -11.51
N VAL A 39 -2.10 -0.88 -10.32
CA VAL A 39 -2.70 -1.74 -9.30
C VAL A 39 -3.03 -0.86 -8.12
N ASN A 40 -4.25 -0.93 -7.62
CA ASN A 40 -4.57 -0.23 -6.39
C ASN A 40 -5.56 -1.02 -5.54
N GLY A 41 -5.51 -0.73 -4.26
CA GLY A 41 -6.39 -1.34 -3.28
C GLY A 41 -6.30 -0.64 -1.95
N ILE A 42 -7.09 -1.11 -1.01
CA ILE A 42 -7.14 -0.55 0.34
C ILE A 42 -6.80 -1.67 1.31
N THR A 43 -5.85 -1.40 2.20
CA THR A 43 -5.50 -2.31 3.29
C THR A 43 -6.01 -1.72 4.60
N HIS A 44 -6.66 -2.57 5.38
CA HIS A 44 -7.16 -2.25 6.70
C HIS A 44 -6.19 -2.86 7.71
N PHE A 45 -5.51 -2.02 8.50
CA PHE A 45 -4.56 -2.47 9.51
C PHE A 45 -5.18 -2.30 10.90
N LEU A 46 -5.25 -3.40 11.66
CA LEU A 46 -5.57 -3.32 13.08
C LEU A 46 -4.45 -2.59 13.82
N PRO A 47 -4.71 -2.02 15.01
CA PRO A 47 -3.61 -1.54 15.85
C PRO A 47 -2.57 -2.66 16.05
N GLY A 48 -1.30 -2.34 15.79
CA GLY A 48 -0.22 -3.32 15.79
C GLY A 48 -0.05 -4.09 14.49
N GLY A 49 -0.95 -3.93 13.53
CA GLY A 49 -0.82 -4.55 12.21
C GLY A 49 0.13 -3.78 11.32
N GLY A 50 0.70 -4.46 10.33
CA GLY A 50 1.65 -3.83 9.44
C GLY A 50 2.25 -4.77 8.42
N SER A 51 3.44 -4.43 7.96
CA SER A 51 4.24 -5.26 7.06
C SER A 51 5.72 -5.15 7.39
N ASP A 52 6.44 -6.24 7.20
CA ASP A 52 7.88 -6.30 7.43
C ASP A 52 8.63 -5.36 6.48
N VAL A 53 9.79 -4.87 6.92
CA VAL A 53 10.66 -4.07 6.06
C VAL A 53 11.20 -4.97 4.94
N ALA A 54 10.93 -4.59 3.71
CA ALA A 54 11.34 -5.35 2.53
C ALA A 54 11.43 -4.42 1.32
N PRO A 55 12.24 -4.77 0.31
CA PRO A 55 12.33 -3.95 -0.89
C PRO A 55 11.04 -3.99 -1.70
N ALA A 56 10.68 -2.85 -2.26
CA ALA A 56 9.51 -2.73 -3.13
C ALA A 56 9.81 -3.35 -4.49
N ASN A 57 8.89 -4.17 -4.99
CA ASN A 57 9.03 -4.78 -6.32
C ASN A 57 8.70 -3.82 -7.45
N PHE A 58 7.97 -2.74 -7.15
CA PHE A 58 7.49 -1.77 -8.12
C PHE A 58 7.47 -0.37 -7.51
N GLU A 59 7.39 0.64 -8.34
CA GLU A 59 7.09 2.00 -7.90
C GLU A 59 5.72 2.04 -7.25
N MET A 60 5.60 2.73 -6.10
CA MET A 60 4.36 2.74 -5.32
C MET A 60 4.09 4.10 -4.69
N ILE A 61 2.80 4.31 -4.37
CA ILE A 61 2.35 5.38 -3.50
C ILE A 61 1.52 4.75 -2.38
N TYR A 62 1.78 5.17 -1.14
CA TYR A 62 0.89 4.90 0.00
C TYR A 62 0.15 6.19 0.33
N PHE A 63 -1.15 6.08 0.57
CA PHE A 63 -1.99 7.20 0.97
C PHE A 63 -2.84 6.76 2.16
N VAL A 64 -2.67 7.44 3.31
CA VAL A 64 -3.46 7.12 4.50
C VAL A 64 -4.83 7.78 4.37
N MET A 65 -5.88 6.98 4.40
CA MET A 65 -7.26 7.45 4.28
C MET A 65 -7.85 7.78 5.66
N THR A 66 -7.68 6.89 6.61
CA THR A 66 -8.19 7.04 7.99
C THR A 66 -7.15 6.48 8.96
N GLY A 67 -7.16 7.00 10.19
CA GLY A 67 -6.21 6.58 11.22
C GLY A 67 -4.81 7.10 10.94
N GLU A 68 -3.82 6.31 11.33
CA GLU A 68 -2.41 6.67 11.11
C GLU A 68 -1.58 5.43 10.86
N MET A 69 -0.47 5.58 10.13
CA MET A 69 0.49 4.52 9.87
C MET A 69 1.90 5.06 10.04
N THR A 70 2.74 4.34 10.76
CA THR A 70 4.17 4.63 10.81
C THR A 70 4.84 3.85 9.68
N VAL A 71 5.49 4.59 8.78
CA VAL A 71 6.20 4.03 7.63
C VAL A 71 7.69 4.07 7.93
N THR A 72 8.34 2.91 7.83
CA THR A 72 9.78 2.82 7.89
C THR A 72 10.31 2.89 6.46
N LEU A 73 11.22 3.81 6.20
CA LEU A 73 11.84 4.01 4.89
C LEU A 73 13.36 3.93 5.04
N VAL A 74 14.01 3.25 4.11
CA VAL A 74 15.47 3.15 4.09
C VAL A 74 15.95 3.81 2.81
N ASP A 75 16.81 4.84 2.93
CA ASP A 75 17.34 5.57 1.78
C ASP A 75 18.47 4.79 1.08
N ASP A 76 18.98 5.35 -0.02
CA ASP A 76 20.03 4.72 -0.81
C ASP A 76 21.36 4.54 -0.04
N ALA A 77 21.57 5.34 1.00
CA ALA A 77 22.74 5.23 1.88
C ALA A 77 22.53 4.22 3.01
N GLY A 78 21.36 3.59 3.10
CA GLY A 78 21.02 2.65 4.15
C GLY A 78 20.52 3.31 5.44
N LYS A 79 20.25 4.60 5.42
CA LYS A 79 19.73 5.29 6.58
C LYS A 79 18.23 5.04 6.72
N GLU A 80 17.82 4.64 7.91
CA GLU A 80 16.43 4.36 8.22
C GLU A 80 15.75 5.59 8.82
N GLU A 81 14.54 5.88 8.32
CA GLU A 81 13.68 6.93 8.83
C GLU A 81 12.30 6.36 9.10
N LYS A 82 11.70 6.73 10.23
CA LYS A 82 10.32 6.37 10.56
C LYS A 82 9.47 7.62 10.52
N VAL A 83 8.39 7.56 9.74
CA VAL A 83 7.48 8.69 9.56
C VAL A 83 6.08 8.26 9.98
N CYS A 84 5.48 8.96 10.94
CA CYS A 84 4.08 8.75 11.29
C CYS A 84 3.22 9.55 10.31
N MET A 85 2.54 8.85 9.41
CA MET A 85 1.64 9.46 8.44
C MET A 85 0.22 9.48 9.00
N LYS A 86 -0.42 10.63 8.92
CA LYS A 86 -1.81 10.86 9.31
C LYS A 86 -2.72 10.80 8.10
N ALA A 87 -4.03 10.78 8.34
CA ALA A 87 -5.01 10.81 7.26
C ALA A 87 -4.74 11.96 6.28
N GLY A 88 -4.67 11.65 5.00
CA GLY A 88 -4.35 12.59 3.93
C GLY A 88 -2.87 12.67 3.57
N ASP A 89 -1.98 12.08 4.37
CA ASP A 89 -0.55 12.05 4.06
C ASP A 89 -0.23 10.92 3.09
N SER A 90 0.81 11.11 2.30
CA SER A 90 1.24 10.11 1.33
C SER A 90 2.76 10.04 1.23
N VAL A 91 3.24 8.90 0.74
CA VAL A 91 4.64 8.71 0.39
C VAL A 91 4.74 8.03 -0.97
N HIS A 92 5.67 8.49 -1.79
CA HIS A 92 5.96 7.95 -3.11
C HIS A 92 7.39 7.38 -3.07
N PHE A 93 7.56 6.13 -3.45
CA PHE A 93 8.89 5.52 -3.48
C PHE A 93 9.06 4.66 -4.72
N GLY A 94 10.30 4.53 -5.14
CA GLY A 94 10.65 3.77 -6.33
C GLY A 94 10.88 2.29 -6.06
N LYS A 95 10.97 1.53 -7.14
CA LYS A 95 11.33 0.11 -7.10
C LYS A 95 12.65 -0.07 -6.36
N GLY A 96 12.69 -1.07 -5.47
CA GLY A 96 13.88 -1.40 -4.69
C GLY A 96 13.97 -0.69 -3.34
N THR A 97 13.17 0.33 -3.11
CA THR A 97 13.14 1.02 -1.81
C THR A 97 12.70 0.06 -0.72
N LYS A 98 13.49 -0.07 0.33
CA LYS A 98 13.09 -0.88 1.50
C LYS A 98 12.13 -0.05 2.34
N ARG A 99 10.98 -0.63 2.66
CA ARG A 99 9.96 0.03 3.46
C ARG A 99 9.19 -1.01 4.27
N GLY A 100 8.68 -0.57 5.40
CA GLY A 100 7.82 -1.34 6.27
C GLY A 100 6.71 -0.47 6.82
N LEU A 101 5.72 -1.09 7.41
CA LEU A 101 4.52 -0.43 7.92
C LEU A 101 4.19 -0.94 9.31
N LEU A 102 3.69 -0.05 10.16
CA LEU A 102 3.15 -0.42 11.46
C LEU A 102 2.07 0.57 11.87
N ASN A 103 0.88 0.04 12.20
CA ASN A 103 -0.17 0.87 12.79
C ASN A 103 0.17 1.06 14.27
N THR A 104 0.75 2.21 14.60
CA THR A 104 1.12 2.58 15.96
C THR A 104 0.00 3.30 16.71
N GLY A 105 -1.13 3.52 16.04
CA GLY A 105 -2.31 4.14 16.65
C GLY A 105 -3.17 3.17 17.41
N CYS A 106 -4.29 3.64 17.91
CA CYS A 106 -5.23 2.85 18.72
C CYS A 106 -6.53 2.51 17.98
N VAL A 107 -6.64 2.88 16.72
CA VAL A 107 -7.80 2.55 15.86
C VAL A 107 -7.32 1.88 14.57
N THR A 108 -8.23 1.15 13.91
CA THR A 108 -7.95 0.59 12.60
C THR A 108 -7.62 1.71 11.61
N SER A 109 -6.56 1.55 10.84
CA SER A 109 -6.23 2.49 9.77
C SER A 109 -6.54 1.89 8.42
N GLU A 110 -7.00 2.74 7.50
CA GLU A 110 -7.21 2.38 6.11
C GLU A 110 -6.18 3.11 5.27
N MET A 111 -5.44 2.36 4.47
CA MET A 111 -4.41 2.91 3.61
C MET A 111 -4.61 2.43 2.18
N MET A 112 -4.66 3.37 1.25
CA MET A 112 -4.69 3.04 -0.17
C MET A 112 -3.27 2.85 -0.67
N THR A 113 -3.05 1.77 -1.41
CA THR A 113 -1.81 1.53 -2.13
C THR A 113 -2.05 1.68 -3.62
N ILE A 114 -1.13 2.35 -4.29
CA ILE A 114 -1.11 2.47 -5.75
C ILE A 114 0.25 1.95 -6.20
N MET A 115 0.24 1.03 -7.14
CA MET A 115 1.47 0.41 -7.64
C MET A 115 1.45 0.46 -9.17
N VAL A 116 2.59 0.79 -9.75
CA VAL A 116 2.76 0.73 -11.21
C VAL A 116 3.36 -0.63 -11.56
N LYS A 117 2.55 -1.47 -12.19
CA LYS A 117 2.96 -2.82 -12.60
C LYS A 117 2.82 -2.95 -14.11
N PRO A 118 3.90 -2.80 -14.87
CA PRO A 118 3.82 -2.96 -16.32
C PRO A 118 3.27 -4.33 -16.71
N GLN A 119 2.48 -4.37 -17.75
CA GLN A 119 2.03 -5.64 -18.32
C GLN A 119 3.20 -6.35 -18.98
N ALA A 120 3.22 -7.65 -18.84
CA ALA A 120 4.25 -8.48 -19.46
C ALA A 120 4.06 -8.56 -20.97
#